data_e8ebe57251c0629e11ff9c735e88fea8
#
_entry.id   e8ebe57251c0629e11ff9c735e88fea8
#
_cell.length_a   1.000
_cell.length_b   1.000
_cell.length_c   1.000
_cell.angle_alpha   90.00
_cell.angle_beta   90.00
_cell.angle_gamma   90.00
#
_symmetry.space_group_name_H-M   'P 1'
#
loop_
_entity.id
_entity.type
_entity.pdbx_description
1 polymer ?
#
loop_
_entity_poly.entity_id
_entity_poly.type
_entity_poly.pdbx_seq_one_letter_code
_entity_poly.pdbx_strand_id
1 'polypeptide(L)' 'MDEHTYNNWVRVKEMFEESGNTDNTYYKRACDIVQTRIDPFAKYLGDEE' A
#
# COMPACT_ATOMS: atom_id res chain seq x y z
N MET A 1 -4.59 7.14 7.90
CA MET A 1 -4.63 5.66 7.83
C MET A 1 -4.28 5.15 9.21
N ASP A 2 -5.04 4.18 9.71
CA ASP A 2 -4.77 3.68 11.03
C ASP A 2 -3.56 2.75 11.02
N GLU A 3 -3.01 2.54 12.19
CA GLU A 3 -1.76 1.82 12.30
C GLU A 3 -1.88 0.37 11.84
N HIS A 4 -3.02 -0.26 12.14
CA HIS A 4 -3.23 -1.64 11.75
C HIS A 4 -3.19 -1.78 10.22
N THR A 5 -3.87 -0.91 9.52
CA THR A 5 -3.89 -0.94 8.07
C THR A 5 -2.52 -0.64 7.50
N TYR A 6 -1.84 0.34 8.09
CA TYR A 6 -0.49 0.67 7.63
C TYR A 6 0.44 -0.53 7.78
N ASN A 7 0.41 -1.19 8.93
CA ASN A 7 1.27 -2.34 9.16
C ASN A 7 0.95 -3.48 8.20
N ASN A 8 -0.31 -3.63 7.85
CA ASN A 8 -0.70 -4.64 6.87
C ASN A 8 -0.04 -4.36 5.52
N TRP A 9 0.01 -3.11 5.12
CA TRP A 9 0.64 -2.77 3.85
C TRP A 9 2.15 -2.93 3.88
N VAL A 10 2.76 -2.68 5.04
CA VAL A 10 4.20 -2.96 5.20
C VAL A 10 4.47 -4.43 4.96
N ARG A 11 3.62 -5.29 5.51
CA ARG A 11 3.78 -6.72 5.33
C ARG A 11 3.58 -7.12 3.87
N VAL A 12 2.58 -6.56 3.22
CA VAL A 12 2.32 -6.85 1.81
C VAL A 12 3.54 -6.48 0.96
N LYS A 13 4.09 -5.30 1.22
CA LYS A 13 5.28 -4.86 0.50
C LYS A 13 6.43 -5.84 0.68
N GLU A 14 6.68 -6.25 1.91
CA GLU A 14 7.77 -7.16 2.19
C GLU A 14 7.57 -8.53 1.54
N MET A 15 6.33 -9.01 1.54
CA MET A 15 6.02 -10.28 0.91
C MET A 15 6.33 -10.27 -0.57
N PHE A 16 5.93 -9.21 -1.25
CA PHE A 16 6.21 -9.10 -2.67
C PHE A 16 7.71 -8.99 -2.95
N GLU A 17 8.42 -8.25 -2.12
CA GLU A 17 9.87 -8.12 -2.29
C GLU A 17 10.56 -9.46 -2.10
N GLU A 18 10.11 -10.22 -1.14
CA GLU A 18 10.71 -11.51 -0.86
C GLU A 18 10.47 -12.51 -1.98
N SER A 19 9.29 -12.47 -2.57
CA SER A 19 8.96 -13.36 -3.67
C SER A 19 9.48 -12.87 -5.01
N GLY A 20 10.01 -11.67 -5.05
CA GLY A 20 10.50 -11.09 -6.30
C GLY A 20 9.40 -10.54 -7.18
N ASN A 21 8.19 -10.48 -6.67
CA ASN A 21 7.05 -10.03 -7.46
C ASN A 21 6.86 -8.53 -7.27
N THR A 22 7.77 -7.75 -7.83
CA THR A 22 7.76 -6.31 -7.61
C THR A 22 7.23 -5.52 -8.80
N ASP A 23 6.73 -6.22 -9.79
CA ASP A 23 6.23 -5.54 -10.98
C ASP A 23 4.72 -5.72 -11.08
N ASN A 24 4.02 -5.26 -10.06
CA ASN A 24 2.56 -5.34 -10.07
C ASN A 24 2.00 -4.13 -9.34
N THR A 25 0.71 -3.87 -9.60
CA THR A 25 0.06 -2.69 -9.07
C THR A 25 -0.04 -2.71 -7.55
N TYR A 26 -0.27 -3.89 -6.98
CA TYR A 26 -0.38 -3.98 -5.53
C TYR A 26 0.94 -3.63 -4.85
N TYR A 27 2.03 -4.10 -5.42
CA TYR A 27 3.32 -3.75 -4.84
C TYR A 27 3.57 -2.25 -4.90
N LYS A 28 3.25 -1.63 -6.04
CA LYS A 28 3.44 -0.20 -6.17
C LYS A 28 2.56 0.57 -5.21
N ARG A 29 1.34 0.11 -5.04
CA ARG A 29 0.43 0.72 -4.08
C ARG A 29 0.98 0.60 -2.67
N ALA A 30 1.50 -0.57 -2.32
CA ALA A 30 2.07 -0.79 -0.99
C ALA A 30 3.27 0.11 -0.75
N CYS A 31 4.10 0.28 -1.76
CA CYS A 31 5.25 1.16 -1.63
C CYS A 31 4.82 2.60 -1.35
N ASP A 32 3.83 3.08 -2.08
CA ASP A 32 3.35 4.43 -1.85
C ASP A 32 2.78 4.60 -0.45
N ILE A 33 2.01 3.62 0.00
CA ILE A 33 1.40 3.69 1.32
C ILE A 33 2.48 3.69 2.41
N VAL A 34 3.47 2.82 2.27
CA VAL A 34 4.52 2.74 3.27
C VAL A 34 5.34 4.03 3.30
N GLN A 35 5.53 4.63 2.15
CA GLN A 35 6.36 5.82 2.06
C GLN A 35 5.64 7.07 2.54
N THR A 36 4.38 7.22 2.18
CA THR A 36 3.64 8.45 2.46
C THR A 36 2.54 8.29 3.49
N ARG A 37 2.18 7.06 3.81
CA ARG A 37 1.06 6.73 4.69
C ARG A 37 -0.28 7.19 4.11
N ILE A 38 -0.31 7.36 2.80
CA ILE A 38 -1.53 7.75 2.10
C ILE A 38 -1.76 6.74 0.99
N ASP A 39 -2.97 6.17 0.97
CA ASP A 39 -3.34 5.24 -0.07
C ASP A 39 -3.61 6.03 -1.34
N PRO A 40 -2.86 5.80 -2.42
CA PRO A 40 -3.06 6.55 -3.65
C PRO A 40 -4.43 6.30 -4.28
N PHE A 41 -5.10 5.22 -3.85
CA PHE A 41 -6.42 4.94 -4.38
C PHE A 41 -7.53 5.60 -3.56
N ALA A 42 -7.19 6.22 -2.46
CA ALA A 42 -8.20 6.80 -1.57
C ALA A 42 -9.03 7.86 -2.27
N LYS A 43 -8.42 8.61 -3.13
CA LYS A 43 -9.14 9.67 -3.80
C LYS A 43 -10.15 9.14 -4.81
N TYR A 44 -10.01 7.87 -5.19
CA TYR A 44 -11.00 7.26 -6.06
C TYR A 44 -12.10 6.58 -5.28
N LEU A 45 -11.84 6.26 -4.01
CA LEU A 45 -12.76 5.48 -3.23
C LEU A 45 -13.58 6.32 -2.29
N GLY A 46 -12.97 7.26 -1.66
CA GLY A 46 -13.62 7.84 -0.54
C GLY A 46 -13.86 9.24 -0.55
N ASP A 47 -13.60 9.82 -1.50
CA ASP A 47 -13.82 11.09 -1.32
C ASP A 47 -15.10 11.53 -1.49
N GLU A 48 -15.60 11.23 -1.14
CA GLU A 48 -16.55 11.73 -0.95
C GLU A 48 -16.93 12.20 -0.02
N GLU A 49 -16.47 12.55 0.48
CA GLU A 49 -16.75 13.06 1.31
C GLU A 49 -16.82 13.58 1.43
#